data_b3a2c868f181854bced7f2ff027009ca
#
_entry.id   b3a2c868f181854bced7f2ff027009ca
#
_cell.length_a   1.000
_cell.length_b   1.000
_cell.length_c   1.000
_cell.angle_alpha   90.00
_cell.angle_beta   90.00
_cell.angle_gamma   90.00
#
_symmetry.space_group_name_H-M   'P 1'
#
loop_
_entity.id
_entity.type
_entity.pdbx_description
1 polymer ?
#
loop_
_entity_poly.entity_id
_entity_poly.type
_entity_poly.pdbx_seq_one_letter_code
_entity_poly.pdbx_strand_id
1 'polypeptide(L)'
;MSIKPYTAVGLIPTVRGIRHRSDIKHNLTHIKHLTKAASWLSSLDIPVRLIAVPEGALQGFNDEVLDAEHEDFAKTCCIDIPGWETDMLGGIAREYNSYIIAQAKTRHPDWPNRFFNCGFIIDPSGEVILIHYKVSPLFPVEHSVCPHDIYDWWIEKYGNNLDAFWPVVETDIGRLGIMMANEGSYPENARALALNGAEVVYRASYPHPA
;
A
#
# COMPACT_ATOMS: atom_id res chain seq x y z
N MET A 1 -11.63 -24.29 2.04
CA MET A 1 -12.02 -24.19 3.48
C MET A 1 -12.93 -22.97 3.63
N SER A 2 -13.92 -22.97 4.52
CA SER A 2 -14.70 -21.74 4.75
C SER A 2 -13.86 -20.75 5.56
N ILE A 3 -13.83 -19.49 5.10
CA ILE A 3 -13.16 -18.40 5.82
C ILE A 3 -13.92 -18.15 7.14
N LYS A 4 -13.20 -18.11 8.26
CA LYS A 4 -13.80 -17.77 9.56
C LYS A 4 -14.10 -16.27 9.60
N PRO A 5 -15.20 -15.85 10.28
CA PRO A 5 -15.48 -14.43 10.47
C PRO A 5 -14.30 -13.70 11.15
N TYR A 6 -13.99 -12.52 10.65
CA TYR A 6 -12.94 -11.64 11.21
C TYR A 6 -13.33 -10.17 11.09
N THR A 7 -12.68 -9.34 11.89
CA THR A 7 -12.80 -7.89 11.83
C THR A 7 -11.72 -7.32 10.93
N ALA A 8 -12.11 -6.46 9.98
CA ALA A 8 -11.20 -5.59 9.24
C ALA A 8 -11.25 -4.18 9.84
N VAL A 9 -10.09 -3.60 10.11
CA VAL A 9 -9.93 -2.27 10.72
C VAL A 9 -9.30 -1.32 9.71
N GLY A 10 -10.00 -0.24 9.36
CA GLY A 10 -9.44 0.89 8.62
C GLY A 10 -8.93 1.96 9.56
N LEU A 11 -7.65 2.30 9.49
CA LEU A 11 -7.06 3.38 10.28
C LEU A 11 -7.28 4.73 9.57
N ILE A 12 -7.47 5.79 10.34
CA ILE A 12 -7.56 7.17 9.85
C ILE A 12 -6.52 8.01 10.61
N PRO A 13 -5.23 7.87 10.27
CA PRO A 13 -4.18 8.64 10.92
C PRO A 13 -4.18 10.09 10.44
N THR A 14 -3.62 10.98 11.26
CA THR A 14 -3.21 12.31 10.80
C THR A 14 -2.07 12.13 9.79
N VAL A 15 -2.31 12.52 8.54
CA VAL A 15 -1.29 12.48 7.50
C VAL A 15 -0.31 13.63 7.69
N ARG A 16 0.98 13.31 7.78
CA ARG A 16 2.07 14.28 7.91
C ARG A 16 3.06 14.07 6.77
N GLY A 17 3.28 15.13 6.00
CA GLY A 17 4.30 15.15 4.98
C GLY A 17 5.70 15.05 5.59
N ILE A 18 6.57 14.30 4.93
CA ILE A 18 7.98 14.11 5.33
C ILE A 18 8.91 14.94 4.45
N ARG A 19 10.10 15.28 4.96
CA ARG A 19 11.19 15.89 4.20
C ARG A 19 12.34 14.92 3.99
N HIS A 20 12.46 13.92 4.86
CA HIS A 20 13.46 12.86 4.78
C HIS A 20 12.84 11.53 5.18
N ARG A 21 13.37 10.43 4.63
CA ARG A 21 12.91 9.06 4.93
C ARG A 21 12.88 8.75 6.43
N SER A 22 13.81 9.31 7.20
CA SER A 22 13.84 9.14 8.65
C SER A 22 12.60 9.64 9.38
N ASP A 23 11.87 10.61 8.80
CA ASP A 23 10.68 11.22 9.41
C ASP A 23 9.51 10.22 9.44
N ILE A 24 9.53 9.20 8.55
CA ILE A 24 8.53 8.12 8.49
C ILE A 24 8.38 7.41 9.85
N LYS A 25 9.45 7.33 10.62
CA LYS A 25 9.42 6.71 11.95
C LYS A 25 8.36 7.32 12.87
N HIS A 26 8.15 8.64 12.78
CA HIS A 26 7.11 9.31 13.55
C HIS A 26 5.70 8.87 13.11
N ASN A 27 5.47 8.78 11.80
CA ASN A 27 4.19 8.36 11.23
C ASN A 27 3.90 6.88 11.57
N LEU A 28 4.90 6.01 11.46
CA LEU A 28 4.78 4.60 11.84
C LEU A 28 4.49 4.41 13.34
N THR A 29 5.09 5.24 14.20
CA THR A 29 4.79 5.21 15.64
C THR A 29 3.34 5.61 15.89
N HIS A 30 2.81 6.61 15.17
CA HIS A 30 1.41 7.01 15.26
C HIS A 30 0.47 5.89 14.76
N ILE A 31 0.80 5.26 13.63
CA ILE A 31 0.06 4.08 13.11
C ILE A 31 0.02 2.97 14.15
N LYS A 32 1.15 2.67 14.80
CA LYS A 32 1.20 1.65 15.87
C LYS A 32 0.25 1.99 17.03
N HIS A 33 0.21 3.24 17.47
CA HIS A 33 -0.69 3.67 18.54
C HIS A 33 -2.16 3.58 18.15
N LEU A 34 -2.49 3.98 16.92
CA LEU A 34 -3.86 3.84 16.40
C LEU A 34 -4.26 2.37 16.27
N THR A 35 -3.36 1.52 15.77
CA THR A 35 -3.60 0.08 15.68
C THR A 35 -3.93 -0.52 17.04
N LYS A 36 -3.15 -0.15 18.07
CA LYS A 36 -3.41 -0.61 19.44
C LYS A 36 -4.80 -0.24 19.93
N ALA A 37 -5.20 1.03 19.77
CA ALA A 37 -6.51 1.51 20.19
C ALA A 37 -7.65 0.86 19.41
N ALA A 38 -7.53 0.81 18.09
CA ALA A 38 -8.55 0.25 17.20
C ALA A 38 -8.70 -1.27 17.41
N SER A 39 -7.60 -2.00 17.52
CA SER A 39 -7.64 -3.46 17.73
C SER A 39 -8.25 -3.80 19.08
N TRP A 40 -7.93 -3.04 20.15
CA TRP A 40 -8.55 -3.25 21.45
C TRP A 40 -10.08 -3.11 21.40
N LEU A 41 -10.58 -2.05 20.74
CA LEU A 41 -12.02 -1.81 20.63
C LEU A 41 -12.72 -2.82 19.72
N SER A 42 -12.06 -3.23 18.63
CA SER A 42 -12.69 -4.04 17.57
C SER A 42 -12.59 -5.55 17.81
N SER A 43 -11.78 -6.01 18.78
CA SER A 43 -11.55 -7.44 19.03
C SER A 43 -12.43 -8.04 20.12
N LEU A 44 -13.48 -7.33 20.55
CA LEU A 44 -14.31 -7.77 21.67
C LEU A 44 -15.04 -9.09 21.40
N ASP A 45 -15.52 -9.30 20.17
CA ASP A 45 -16.31 -10.48 19.80
C ASP A 45 -15.62 -11.34 18.72
N ILE A 46 -14.95 -10.71 17.77
CA ILE A 46 -14.36 -11.35 16.59
C ILE A 46 -12.91 -10.86 16.44
N PRO A 47 -11.94 -11.75 16.13
CA PRO A 47 -10.54 -11.35 16.04
C PRO A 47 -10.33 -10.35 14.90
N VAL A 48 -9.49 -9.33 15.14
CA VAL A 48 -8.96 -8.48 14.08
C VAL A 48 -7.96 -9.29 13.26
N ARG A 49 -8.14 -9.38 11.96
CA ARG A 49 -7.24 -10.11 11.06
C ARG A 49 -6.76 -9.29 9.87
N LEU A 50 -7.34 -8.12 9.66
CA LEU A 50 -6.94 -7.20 8.60
C LEU A 50 -6.87 -5.78 9.13
N ILE A 51 -5.72 -5.13 8.94
CA ILE A 51 -5.49 -3.73 9.32
C ILE A 51 -5.13 -2.97 8.04
N ALA A 52 -5.92 -1.96 7.71
CA ALA A 52 -5.76 -1.16 6.50
C ALA A 52 -5.24 0.24 6.84
N VAL A 53 -4.13 0.63 6.23
CA VAL A 53 -3.44 1.91 6.40
C VAL A 53 -3.61 2.73 5.12
N PRO A 54 -4.19 3.94 5.17
CA PRO A 54 -4.55 4.68 3.97
C PRO A 54 -3.33 5.22 3.20
N GLU A 55 -3.58 5.63 1.96
CA GLU A 55 -2.60 6.31 1.12
C GLU A 55 -2.06 7.56 1.83
N GLY A 56 -0.76 7.82 1.68
CA GLY A 56 -0.08 8.97 2.28
C GLY A 56 0.22 8.83 3.78
N ALA A 57 -0.27 7.80 4.46
CA ALA A 57 -0.09 7.66 5.91
C ALA A 57 1.38 7.57 6.35
N LEU A 58 2.27 7.02 5.50
CA LEU A 58 3.70 6.91 5.79
C LEU A 58 4.46 8.20 5.45
N GLN A 59 4.19 8.82 4.30
CA GLN A 59 5.06 9.85 3.72
C GLN A 59 4.35 11.19 3.49
N GLY A 60 3.01 11.20 3.50
CA GLY A 60 2.23 12.35 3.06
C GLY A 60 2.30 12.53 1.55
N PHE A 61 2.10 13.77 1.10
CA PHE A 61 1.97 14.14 -0.30
C PHE A 61 2.85 15.36 -0.66
N ASN A 62 4.00 15.51 -0.02
CA ASN A 62 4.87 16.66 -0.24
C ASN A 62 5.43 16.70 -1.67
N ASP A 63 5.59 15.57 -2.33
CA ASP A 63 5.99 15.49 -3.74
C ASP A 63 4.96 16.15 -4.66
N GLU A 64 3.67 15.98 -4.37
CA GLU A 64 2.57 16.54 -5.16
C GLU A 64 2.26 17.99 -4.76
N VAL A 65 2.11 18.24 -3.44
CA VAL A 65 1.72 19.55 -2.91
C VAL A 65 2.80 20.62 -3.10
N LEU A 66 4.07 20.24 -3.04
CA LEU A 66 5.20 21.15 -3.18
C LEU A 66 5.89 21.05 -4.54
N ASP A 67 5.33 20.28 -5.47
CA ASP A 67 5.90 20.03 -6.79
C ASP A 67 7.40 19.64 -6.69
N ALA A 68 7.68 18.69 -5.79
CA ALA A 68 9.05 18.27 -5.51
C ALA A 68 9.68 17.62 -6.74
N GLU A 69 10.95 17.94 -6.98
CA GLU A 69 11.70 17.35 -8.07
C GLU A 69 11.74 15.81 -7.89
N HIS A 70 11.38 15.07 -8.95
CA HIS A 70 11.10 13.63 -8.89
C HIS A 70 12.30 12.81 -8.39
N GLU A 71 13.50 13.08 -8.93
CA GLU A 71 14.70 12.32 -8.58
C GLU A 71 15.15 12.62 -7.14
N ASP A 72 15.03 13.86 -6.70
CA ASP A 72 15.35 14.26 -5.33
C ASP A 72 14.40 13.61 -4.34
N PHE A 73 13.11 13.57 -4.64
CA PHE A 73 12.12 12.90 -3.80
C PHE A 73 12.37 11.39 -3.75
N ALA A 74 12.69 10.78 -4.89
CA ALA A 74 13.04 9.35 -4.95
C ALA A 74 14.22 9.02 -4.04
N LYS A 75 15.25 9.87 -3.99
CA LYS A 75 16.45 9.66 -3.18
C LYS A 75 16.24 9.92 -1.69
N THR A 76 15.46 10.97 -1.36
CA THR A 76 15.39 11.50 0.01
C THR A 76 14.22 10.96 0.82
N CYS A 77 13.08 10.63 0.18
CA CYS A 77 11.83 10.31 0.85
C CYS A 77 11.30 8.90 0.57
N CYS A 78 11.66 8.29 -0.57
CA CYS A 78 11.12 6.99 -0.94
C CYS A 78 11.75 5.83 -0.17
N ILE A 79 10.94 4.81 0.06
CA ILE A 79 11.36 3.59 0.76
C ILE A 79 11.79 2.49 -0.22
N ASP A 80 12.48 1.50 0.29
CA ASP A 80 12.69 0.22 -0.37
C ASP A 80 11.73 -0.81 0.24
N ILE A 81 11.25 -1.77 -0.56
CA ILE A 81 10.44 -2.89 -0.08
C ILE A 81 11.15 -4.20 -0.48
N PRO A 82 11.54 -5.06 0.49
CA PRO A 82 11.46 -4.85 1.95
C PRO A 82 12.44 -3.78 2.45
N GLY A 83 12.15 -3.22 3.64
CA GLY A 83 12.99 -2.22 4.30
C GLY A 83 12.57 -2.04 5.76
N TRP A 84 13.28 -1.19 6.51
CA TRP A 84 13.02 -1.01 7.94
C TRP A 84 11.57 -0.51 8.22
N GLU A 85 10.94 0.17 7.27
CA GLU A 85 9.56 0.62 7.37
C GLU A 85 8.59 -0.56 7.32
N THR A 86 8.81 -1.49 6.39
CA THR A 86 8.02 -2.73 6.32
C THR A 86 8.32 -3.64 7.50
N ASP A 87 9.54 -3.63 8.04
CA ASP A 87 9.89 -4.39 9.25
C ASP A 87 9.13 -3.87 10.48
N MET A 88 8.99 -2.53 10.62
CA MET A 88 8.20 -1.93 11.69
C MET A 88 6.71 -2.30 11.57
N LEU A 89 6.15 -2.26 10.37
CA LEU A 89 4.77 -2.70 10.11
C LEU A 89 4.64 -4.21 10.34
N GLY A 90 5.62 -5.01 9.91
CA GLY A 90 5.70 -6.44 10.18
C GLY A 90 5.72 -6.77 11.67
N GLY A 91 6.39 -5.93 12.48
CA GLY A 91 6.30 -6.01 13.94
C GLY A 91 4.87 -5.84 14.47
N ILE A 92 4.10 -4.93 13.88
CA ILE A 92 2.69 -4.73 14.22
C ILE A 92 1.86 -5.94 13.74
N ALA A 93 2.09 -6.44 12.52
CA ALA A 93 1.41 -7.60 11.97
C ALA A 93 1.55 -8.83 12.88
N ARG A 94 2.77 -9.09 13.37
CA ARG A 94 3.06 -10.16 14.34
C ARG A 94 2.36 -9.94 15.69
N GLU A 95 2.44 -8.71 16.22
CA GLU A 95 1.86 -8.37 17.54
C GLU A 95 0.34 -8.63 17.57
N TYR A 96 -0.36 -8.35 16.48
CA TYR A 96 -1.82 -8.50 16.38
C TYR A 96 -2.27 -9.74 15.62
N ASN A 97 -1.36 -10.58 15.14
CA ASN A 97 -1.66 -11.73 14.28
C ASN A 97 -2.60 -11.36 13.12
N SER A 98 -2.28 -10.26 12.45
CA SER A 98 -3.14 -9.63 11.43
C SER A 98 -2.35 -9.34 10.15
N TYR A 99 -3.03 -9.39 9.02
CA TYR A 99 -2.50 -8.81 7.79
C TYR A 99 -2.51 -7.29 7.87
N ILE A 100 -1.50 -6.65 7.29
CA ILE A 100 -1.48 -5.20 7.13
C ILE A 100 -1.46 -4.88 5.64
N ILE A 101 -2.38 -4.01 5.21
CA ILE A 101 -2.33 -3.42 3.87
C ILE A 101 -1.97 -1.95 4.04
N ALA A 102 -0.92 -1.52 3.34
CA ALA A 102 -0.43 -0.15 3.39
C ALA A 102 0.01 0.33 2.01
N GLN A 103 0.31 1.62 1.92
CA GLN A 103 0.82 2.28 0.72
C GLN A 103 2.08 3.05 1.07
N ALA A 104 3.02 3.10 0.12
CA ALA A 104 4.16 4.01 0.16
C ALA A 104 4.65 4.38 -1.25
N LYS A 105 5.35 5.50 -1.34
CA LYS A 105 6.17 5.82 -2.51
C LYS A 105 7.51 5.12 -2.38
N THR A 106 7.86 4.31 -3.38
CA THR A 106 8.94 3.33 -3.29
C THR A 106 9.90 3.48 -4.46
N ARG A 107 11.16 3.11 -4.24
CA ARG A 107 12.11 2.92 -5.32
C ARG A 107 12.03 1.49 -5.85
N HIS A 108 12.37 1.32 -7.11
CA HIS A 108 12.60 0.01 -7.70
C HIS A 108 14.10 -0.18 -7.95
N PRO A 109 14.69 -1.37 -7.65
CA PRO A 109 16.14 -1.60 -7.83
C PRO A 109 16.65 -1.26 -9.23
N ASP A 110 15.88 -1.58 -10.26
CA ASP A 110 16.25 -1.33 -11.66
C ASP A 110 15.98 0.12 -12.11
N TRP A 111 15.29 0.91 -11.27
CA TRP A 111 14.91 2.29 -11.52
C TRP A 111 15.26 3.18 -10.32
N PRO A 112 16.55 3.30 -9.92
CA PRO A 112 16.93 3.91 -8.64
C PRO A 112 16.66 5.42 -8.55
N ASN A 113 16.54 6.11 -9.70
CA ASN A 113 16.25 7.54 -9.77
C ASN A 113 14.76 7.84 -10.01
N ARG A 114 13.91 6.82 -9.93
CA ARG A 114 12.49 6.94 -10.11
C ARG A 114 11.76 6.40 -8.90
N PHE A 115 10.56 6.91 -8.64
CA PHE A 115 9.70 6.32 -7.63
C PHE A 115 8.36 5.91 -8.21
N PHE A 116 7.77 4.94 -7.53
CA PHE A 116 6.48 4.35 -7.84
C PHE A 116 5.55 4.54 -6.64
N ASN A 117 4.27 4.68 -6.88
CA ASN A 117 3.27 4.59 -5.83
C ASN A 117 2.87 3.12 -5.69
N CYS A 118 3.15 2.51 -4.53
CA CYS A 118 2.94 1.09 -4.31
C CYS A 118 2.04 0.82 -3.12
N GLY A 119 1.05 -0.06 -3.34
CA GLY A 119 0.36 -0.74 -2.26
C GLY A 119 1.05 -2.06 -1.95
N PHE A 120 1.07 -2.47 -0.69
CA PHE A 120 1.68 -3.74 -0.30
C PHE A 120 0.93 -4.40 0.85
N ILE A 121 1.05 -5.73 0.92
CA ILE A 121 0.43 -6.56 1.97
C ILE A 121 1.54 -7.25 2.77
N ILE A 122 1.44 -7.13 4.09
CA ILE A 122 2.29 -7.84 5.05
C ILE A 122 1.42 -8.89 5.74
N ASP A 123 1.94 -10.11 5.84
CA ASP A 123 1.25 -11.21 6.50
C ASP A 123 1.47 -11.22 8.04
N PRO A 124 0.77 -12.08 8.80
CA PRO A 124 0.94 -12.18 10.25
C PRO A 124 2.34 -12.65 10.70
N SER A 125 3.17 -13.19 9.80
CA SER A 125 4.58 -13.50 10.10
C SER A 125 5.47 -12.25 10.00
N GLY A 126 4.95 -11.17 9.40
CA GLY A 126 5.63 -9.90 9.20
C GLY A 126 6.34 -9.79 7.86
N GLU A 127 6.09 -10.71 6.94
CA GLU A 127 6.68 -10.72 5.60
C GLU A 127 5.81 -9.99 4.59
N VAL A 128 6.43 -9.28 3.66
CA VAL A 128 5.72 -8.66 2.53
C VAL A 128 5.39 -9.75 1.51
N ILE A 129 4.10 -10.01 1.32
CA ILE A 129 3.60 -11.09 0.46
C ILE A 129 3.00 -10.62 -0.87
N LEU A 130 2.76 -9.31 -1.02
CA LEU A 130 2.29 -8.72 -2.26
C LEU A 130 2.75 -7.27 -2.37
N ILE A 131 3.14 -6.87 -3.58
CA ILE A 131 3.36 -5.45 -3.95
C ILE A 131 2.54 -5.18 -5.22
N HIS A 132 1.69 -4.16 -5.15
CA HIS A 132 0.95 -3.62 -6.30
C HIS A 132 1.52 -2.26 -6.67
N TYR A 133 1.98 -2.11 -7.89
CA TYR A 133 2.42 -0.83 -8.46
C TYR A 133 1.24 -0.14 -9.12
N LYS A 134 0.92 1.08 -8.69
CA LYS A 134 -0.23 1.83 -9.18
C LYS A 134 -0.19 1.96 -10.70
N VAL A 135 -1.22 1.47 -11.38
CA VAL A 135 -1.30 1.45 -12.84
C VAL A 135 -1.95 2.70 -13.43
N SER A 136 -2.70 3.46 -12.63
CA SER A 136 -3.44 4.65 -13.07
C SER A 136 -3.20 5.84 -12.13
N PRO A 137 -2.02 6.50 -12.18
CA PRO A 137 -1.76 7.73 -11.44
C PRO A 137 -2.73 8.86 -11.83
N LEU A 138 -2.95 9.80 -10.94
CA LEU A 138 -3.78 10.98 -11.21
C LEU A 138 -2.95 12.05 -11.93
N PHE A 139 -2.85 11.95 -13.24
CA PHE A 139 -2.17 12.96 -14.04
C PHE A 139 -2.98 14.29 -14.10
N PRO A 140 -2.36 15.47 -13.98
CA PRO A 140 -0.91 15.74 -13.87
C PRO A 140 -0.40 15.91 -12.43
N VAL A 141 -1.22 15.61 -11.43
CA VAL A 141 -0.94 15.89 -10.02
C VAL A 141 0.08 14.90 -9.43
N GLU A 142 -0.06 13.65 -9.79
CA GLU A 142 0.77 12.57 -9.25
C GLU A 142 2.01 12.34 -10.12
N HIS A 143 3.18 12.40 -9.51
CA HIS A 143 4.48 12.34 -10.20
C HIS A 143 5.09 10.93 -10.25
N SER A 144 4.46 9.94 -9.63
CA SER A 144 4.97 8.57 -9.62
C SER A 144 4.97 7.94 -11.02
N VAL A 145 6.00 7.15 -11.30
CA VAL A 145 6.06 6.31 -12.50
C VAL A 145 5.06 5.16 -12.34
N CYS A 146 4.39 4.78 -13.41
CA CYS A 146 3.52 3.62 -13.44
C CYS A 146 4.01 2.55 -14.44
N PRO A 147 3.52 1.31 -14.36
CA PRO A 147 3.84 0.25 -15.30
C PRO A 147 3.68 0.62 -16.78
N HIS A 148 2.72 1.48 -17.11
CA HIS A 148 2.47 1.92 -18.48
C HIS A 148 3.54 2.88 -19.02
N ASP A 149 4.22 3.66 -18.15
CA ASP A 149 5.29 4.58 -18.56
C ASP A 149 6.55 3.82 -19.01
N ILE A 150 6.70 2.58 -18.56
CA ILE A 150 7.84 1.70 -18.84
C ILE A 150 7.36 0.33 -19.35
N TYR A 151 6.30 0.33 -20.16
CA TYR A 151 5.52 -0.85 -20.52
C TYR A 151 6.34 -2.00 -21.07
N ASP A 152 7.22 -1.76 -22.07
CA ASP A 152 8.00 -2.82 -22.71
C ASP A 152 8.93 -3.53 -21.69
N TRP A 153 9.62 -2.75 -20.86
CA TRP A 153 10.44 -3.28 -19.77
C TRP A 153 9.59 -4.03 -18.73
N TRP A 154 8.40 -3.49 -18.43
CA TRP A 154 7.50 -4.08 -17.43
C TRP A 154 7.03 -5.47 -17.84
N ILE A 155 6.55 -5.62 -19.09
CA ILE A 155 6.07 -6.92 -19.57
C ILE A 155 7.20 -7.91 -19.82
N GLU A 156 8.40 -7.46 -20.17
CA GLU A 156 9.58 -8.33 -20.25
C GLU A 156 9.92 -8.93 -18.89
N LYS A 157 9.84 -8.13 -17.81
CA LYS A 157 10.22 -8.55 -16.46
C LYS A 157 9.13 -9.33 -15.74
N TYR A 158 7.88 -8.88 -15.82
CA TYR A 158 6.77 -9.42 -15.01
C TYR A 158 5.73 -10.20 -15.84
N GLY A 159 5.81 -10.17 -17.15
CA GLY A 159 4.86 -10.80 -18.06
C GLY A 159 3.70 -9.89 -18.45
N ASN A 160 2.99 -10.27 -19.52
CA ASN A 160 1.82 -9.56 -20.01
C ASN A 160 0.54 -10.32 -19.57
N ASN A 161 0.25 -10.27 -18.29
CA ASN A 161 -0.88 -10.96 -17.66
C ASN A 161 -1.46 -10.13 -16.50
N LEU A 162 -2.54 -10.61 -15.88
CA LEU A 162 -3.19 -9.90 -14.78
C LEU A 162 -2.29 -9.75 -13.56
N ASP A 163 -1.47 -10.75 -13.23
CA ASP A 163 -0.60 -10.70 -12.05
C ASP A 163 0.45 -9.59 -12.15
N ALA A 164 0.91 -9.26 -13.37
CA ALA A 164 1.88 -8.19 -13.58
C ALA A 164 1.32 -6.80 -13.24
N PHE A 165 0.02 -6.58 -13.36
CA PHE A 165 -0.61 -5.27 -13.20
C PHE A 165 -1.59 -5.21 -12.03
N TRP A 166 -2.31 -6.29 -11.75
CA TRP A 166 -3.33 -6.40 -10.71
C TRP A 166 -3.14 -7.65 -9.88
N PRO A 167 -2.01 -7.77 -9.15
CA PRO A 167 -1.70 -8.99 -8.40
C PRO A 167 -2.71 -9.24 -7.27
N VAL A 168 -2.96 -10.52 -7.02
CA VAL A 168 -3.83 -11.01 -5.95
C VAL A 168 -3.09 -12.08 -5.18
N VAL A 169 -3.16 -12.06 -3.85
CA VAL A 169 -2.53 -13.06 -2.99
C VAL A 169 -3.57 -13.87 -2.25
N GLU A 170 -3.38 -15.19 -2.23
CA GLU A 170 -4.19 -16.11 -1.45
C GLU A 170 -3.77 -16.09 0.02
N THR A 171 -4.74 -15.96 0.93
CA THR A 171 -4.51 -15.93 2.38
C THR A 171 -5.59 -16.75 3.10
N ASP A 172 -5.40 -16.98 4.41
CA ASP A 172 -6.41 -17.67 5.25
C ASP A 172 -7.64 -16.78 5.56
N ILE A 173 -7.61 -15.50 5.19
CA ILE A 173 -8.74 -14.56 5.32
C ILE A 173 -9.39 -14.21 3.99
N GLY A 174 -9.02 -14.88 2.90
CA GLY A 174 -9.51 -14.66 1.54
C GLY A 174 -8.41 -14.24 0.59
N ARG A 175 -8.77 -14.05 -0.68
CA ARG A 175 -7.86 -13.59 -1.73
C ARG A 175 -7.86 -12.07 -1.75
N LEU A 176 -6.72 -11.48 -1.38
CA LEU A 176 -6.58 -10.05 -1.18
C LEU A 176 -5.96 -9.38 -2.40
N GLY A 177 -6.54 -8.24 -2.79
CA GLY A 177 -5.99 -7.33 -3.80
C GLY A 177 -5.98 -5.89 -3.32
N ILE A 178 -5.21 -5.05 -4.00
CA ILE A 178 -5.10 -3.61 -3.70
C ILE A 178 -5.48 -2.80 -4.93
N MET A 179 -6.18 -1.72 -4.70
CA MET A 179 -6.50 -0.69 -5.66
C MET A 179 -6.23 0.66 -4.99
N MET A 180 -5.55 1.59 -5.65
CA MET A 180 -5.14 2.84 -5.01
C MET A 180 -5.87 4.05 -5.61
N ALA A 181 -6.45 4.86 -4.74
CA ALA A 181 -7.05 6.17 -5.03
C ALA A 181 -7.76 6.25 -6.40
N ASN A 182 -7.12 6.92 -7.36
CA ASN A 182 -7.64 7.15 -8.70
C ASN A 182 -7.94 5.87 -9.49
N GLU A 183 -7.28 4.76 -9.19
CA GLU A 183 -7.59 3.46 -9.82
C GLU A 183 -9.05 3.05 -9.61
N GLY A 184 -9.63 3.40 -8.46
CA GLY A 184 -11.03 3.13 -8.16
C GLY A 184 -12.04 3.95 -9.00
N SER A 185 -11.58 4.91 -9.78
CA SER A 185 -12.41 5.68 -10.72
C SER A 185 -12.60 4.97 -12.07
N TYR A 186 -11.80 3.93 -12.33
CA TYR A 186 -11.85 3.14 -13.56
C TYR A 186 -12.36 1.73 -13.26
N PRO A 187 -13.52 1.34 -13.78
CA PRO A 187 -14.11 0.02 -13.52
C PRO A 187 -13.25 -1.14 -14.01
N GLU A 188 -12.33 -0.88 -14.95
CA GLU A 188 -11.36 -1.85 -15.46
C GLU A 188 -10.45 -2.39 -14.38
N ASN A 189 -9.98 -1.54 -13.45
CA ASN A 189 -9.11 -1.96 -12.35
C ASN A 189 -9.83 -2.92 -11.39
N ALA A 190 -11.06 -2.60 -11.00
CA ALA A 190 -11.87 -3.48 -10.17
C ALA A 190 -12.20 -4.80 -10.88
N ARG A 191 -12.50 -4.73 -12.18
CA ARG A 191 -12.76 -5.91 -13.01
C ARG A 191 -11.54 -6.80 -13.13
N ALA A 192 -10.35 -6.23 -13.37
CA ALA A 192 -9.10 -6.98 -13.50
C ALA A 192 -8.77 -7.72 -12.20
N LEU A 193 -8.87 -7.06 -11.04
CA LEU A 193 -8.69 -7.69 -9.73
C LEU A 193 -9.69 -8.82 -9.50
N ALA A 194 -10.98 -8.62 -9.85
CA ALA A 194 -12.01 -9.65 -9.72
C ALA A 194 -11.75 -10.85 -10.65
N LEU A 195 -11.33 -10.61 -11.91
CA LEU A 195 -10.96 -11.66 -12.86
C LEU A 195 -9.70 -12.42 -12.40
N ASN A 196 -8.79 -11.74 -11.71
CA ASN A 196 -7.62 -12.36 -11.09
C ASN A 196 -7.96 -13.07 -9.76
N GLY A 197 -9.25 -13.06 -9.37
CA GLY A 197 -9.81 -13.82 -8.27
C GLY A 197 -9.77 -13.12 -6.91
N ALA A 198 -9.63 -11.80 -6.86
CA ALA A 198 -9.74 -11.06 -5.60
C ALA A 198 -11.13 -11.22 -4.99
N GLU A 199 -11.18 -11.55 -3.69
CA GLU A 199 -12.40 -11.65 -2.88
C GLU A 199 -12.56 -10.41 -1.98
N VAL A 200 -11.43 -9.84 -1.56
CA VAL A 200 -11.37 -8.60 -0.77
C VAL A 200 -10.41 -7.64 -1.47
N VAL A 201 -10.89 -6.47 -1.81
CA VAL A 201 -10.07 -5.41 -2.41
C VAL A 201 -10.02 -4.22 -1.46
N TYR A 202 -8.82 -3.85 -1.04
CA TYR A 202 -8.62 -2.63 -0.30
C TYR A 202 -8.31 -1.47 -1.25
N ARG A 203 -9.13 -0.42 -1.19
CA ARG A 203 -8.86 0.83 -1.88
C ARG A 203 -8.15 1.79 -0.95
N ALA A 204 -6.81 1.79 -1.00
CA ALA A 204 -6.01 2.79 -0.33
C ALA A 204 -6.27 4.15 -0.99
N SER A 205 -6.84 5.10 -0.25
CA SER A 205 -7.13 6.43 -0.77
C SER A 205 -7.01 7.47 0.32
N TYR A 206 -6.51 8.64 -0.05
CA TYR A 206 -6.69 9.85 0.75
C TYR A 206 -8.01 10.50 0.33
N PRO A 207 -8.88 10.90 1.27
CA PRO A 207 -10.10 11.60 0.92
C PRO A 207 -9.74 12.97 0.33
N HIS A 208 -10.06 13.16 -0.96
CA HIS A 208 -10.06 14.50 -1.53
C HIS A 208 -11.17 15.31 -0.83
N PRO A 209 -10.89 16.55 -0.40
CA PRO A 209 -11.97 17.47 -0.09
C PRO A 209 -12.79 17.65 -1.37
N ALA A 210 -14.10 17.38 -1.25
CA ALA A 210 -15.06 17.58 -2.33
C ALA A 210 -15.18 19.08 -2.68
#